data_b0b8da060426db1e9ff4293339e8cf8c
#
_entry.id   b0b8da060426db1e9ff4293339e8cf8c
#
_cell.length_a   1.000
_cell.length_b   1.000
_cell.length_c   1.000
_cell.angle_alpha   90.00
_cell.angle_beta   90.00
_cell.angle_gamma   90.00
#
_symmetry.space_group_name_H-M   'P 1'
#
loop_
_entity.id
_entity.type
_entity.pdbx_description
1 polymer ?
#
loop_
_entity_poly.entity_id
_entity_poly.type
_entity_poly.pdbx_seq_one_letter_code
_entity_poly.pdbx_strand_id
1 'polypeptide(L)'
;RRVAENTKNLKVFCTYMDTLRPGRGCADILPEGVKDAGAIGVMINHCEKPMSLPQMKLTIDRARELDMLVFACADTLDEAKAIAQLHPDIINPEPSEIIGGGKGASPMAYVMDSIRAIKEVDPSIMVEQAAGITNGQQVYDFIMAGSEAAGAASGIMNAADPIAMIDEMIAATRRAADDLK
;
A
#
# COMPACT_ATOMS: atom_id res chain seq x y z
N ARG A 1 12.27 -6.07 -11.74
CA ARG A 1 13.65 -6.54 -11.90
C ARG A 1 14.64 -5.40 -11.81
N ARG A 2 14.67 -4.43 -12.74
CA ARG A 2 15.67 -3.36 -12.77
C ARG A 2 15.79 -2.57 -11.46
N VAL A 3 14.66 -2.25 -10.82
CA VAL A 3 14.65 -1.55 -9.52
C VAL A 3 15.21 -2.47 -8.44
N ALA A 4 14.72 -3.69 -8.32
CA ALA A 4 15.16 -4.64 -7.29
C ALA A 4 16.67 -4.96 -7.37
N GLU A 5 17.22 -5.09 -8.58
CA GLU A 5 18.64 -5.38 -8.79
C GLU A 5 19.56 -4.18 -8.52
N ASN A 6 19.03 -2.94 -8.60
CA ASN A 6 19.83 -1.72 -8.48
C ASN A 6 19.56 -0.94 -7.17
N THR A 7 18.87 -1.54 -6.22
CA THR A 7 18.62 -0.94 -4.91
C THR A 7 19.00 -1.90 -3.79
N LYS A 8 19.40 -1.36 -2.62
CA LYS A 8 19.69 -2.16 -1.42
C LYS A 8 18.59 -2.04 -0.37
N ASN A 9 17.94 -0.90 -0.31
CA ASN A 9 17.01 -0.56 0.79
C ASN A 9 15.55 -0.55 0.35
N LEU A 10 15.27 -0.42 -0.96
CA LEU A 10 13.90 -0.39 -1.45
C LEU A 10 13.31 -1.80 -1.49
N LYS A 11 12.09 -1.92 -1.02
CA LYS A 11 11.27 -3.13 -1.13
C LYS A 11 10.31 -2.95 -2.29
N VAL A 12 10.42 -3.84 -3.29
CA VAL A 12 9.64 -3.72 -4.53
C VAL A 12 8.39 -4.58 -4.45
N PHE A 13 7.23 -3.96 -4.61
CA PHE A 13 5.96 -4.64 -4.80
C PHE A 13 5.59 -4.60 -6.28
N CYS A 14 5.01 -5.68 -6.81
CA CYS A 14 4.33 -5.62 -8.11
C CYS A 14 2.90 -5.10 -7.91
N THR A 15 2.37 -4.46 -8.93
CA THR A 15 1.04 -3.84 -8.88
C THR A 15 -0.11 -4.81 -9.13
N TYR A 16 0.21 -6.02 -9.57
CA TYR A 16 -0.75 -7.10 -9.82
C TYR A 16 -0.02 -8.42 -10.10
N MET A 17 -0.64 -9.53 -9.80
CA MET A 17 -0.28 -10.87 -10.29
C MET A 17 -1.55 -11.73 -10.41
N ASP A 18 -1.51 -12.71 -11.29
CA ASP A 18 -2.55 -13.74 -11.37
C ASP A 18 -2.31 -14.85 -10.34
N THR A 19 -3.19 -15.83 -10.27
CA THR A 19 -3.12 -16.91 -9.26
C THR A 19 -2.69 -18.25 -9.83
N LEU A 20 -2.36 -18.29 -11.14
CA LEU A 20 -1.96 -19.50 -11.81
C LEU A 20 -0.64 -20.06 -11.26
N ARG A 21 -0.42 -21.33 -11.57
CA ARG A 21 0.85 -22.04 -11.30
C ARG A 21 1.63 -22.20 -12.60
N PRO A 22 2.95 -22.44 -12.54
CA PRO A 22 3.73 -22.73 -13.74
C PRO A 22 3.10 -23.82 -14.60
N GLY A 23 2.99 -23.55 -15.90
CA GLY A 23 2.33 -24.45 -16.86
C GLY A 23 1.65 -23.69 -17.98
N ARG A 24 0.41 -24.04 -18.28
CA ARG A 24 -0.38 -23.41 -19.36
C ARG A 24 -0.98 -22.09 -18.87
N GLY A 25 -0.79 -21.03 -19.63
CA GLY A 25 -1.37 -19.71 -19.45
C GLY A 25 -1.20 -18.90 -20.73
N CYS A 26 -1.99 -17.85 -20.88
CA CYS A 26 -1.90 -16.95 -22.02
C CYS A 26 -2.14 -15.52 -21.53
N ALA A 27 -1.12 -14.67 -21.62
CA ALA A 27 -1.11 -13.29 -21.14
C ALA A 27 -1.28 -13.10 -19.62
N ASP A 28 -1.12 -14.16 -18.84
CA ASP A 28 -1.17 -14.11 -17.38
C ASP A 28 0.16 -13.63 -16.78
N ILE A 29 0.09 -12.93 -15.63
CA ILE A 29 1.24 -12.54 -14.85
C ILE A 29 1.55 -13.63 -13.83
N LEU A 30 2.54 -14.46 -14.14
CA LEU A 30 2.94 -15.60 -13.31
C LEU A 30 3.57 -15.12 -11.98
N PRO A 31 3.04 -15.53 -10.81
CA PRO A 31 3.55 -15.14 -9.51
C PRO A 31 5.03 -15.46 -9.29
N GLU A 32 5.49 -16.65 -9.69
CA GLU A 32 6.91 -17.04 -9.63
C GLU A 32 7.79 -16.10 -10.45
N GLY A 33 7.34 -15.69 -11.64
CA GLY A 33 8.09 -14.76 -12.49
C GLY A 33 8.21 -13.37 -11.85
N VAL A 34 7.19 -12.94 -11.11
CA VAL A 34 7.21 -11.68 -10.33
C VAL A 34 8.19 -11.79 -9.17
N LYS A 35 8.16 -12.88 -8.40
CA LYS A 35 9.09 -13.15 -7.31
C LYS A 35 10.53 -13.23 -7.83
N ASP A 36 10.78 -13.97 -8.92
CA ASP A 36 12.10 -14.08 -9.55
C ASP A 36 12.61 -12.74 -10.11
N ALA A 37 11.71 -11.82 -10.43
CA ALA A 37 12.07 -10.45 -10.78
C ALA A 37 12.49 -9.60 -9.58
N GLY A 38 12.40 -10.12 -8.35
CA GLY A 38 12.82 -9.48 -7.12
C GLY A 38 11.72 -8.69 -6.41
N ALA A 39 10.45 -8.88 -6.77
CA ALA A 39 9.35 -8.36 -5.97
C ALA A 39 9.21 -9.17 -4.69
N ILE A 40 9.04 -8.47 -3.56
CA ILE A 40 8.81 -9.09 -2.25
C ILE A 40 7.32 -9.22 -1.90
N GLY A 41 6.45 -8.59 -2.69
CA GLY A 41 5.01 -8.59 -2.45
C GLY A 41 4.23 -8.13 -3.67
N VAL A 42 2.92 -8.17 -3.53
CA VAL A 42 1.94 -7.76 -4.53
C VAL A 42 0.97 -6.73 -3.94
N MET A 43 0.66 -5.69 -4.71
CA MET A 43 -0.46 -4.80 -4.43
C MET A 43 -1.73 -5.35 -5.08
N ILE A 44 -2.83 -5.32 -4.35
CA ILE A 44 -4.13 -5.83 -4.83
C ILE A 44 -5.24 -4.80 -4.59
N ASN A 45 -6.29 -4.89 -5.39
CA ASN A 45 -7.52 -4.10 -5.25
C ASN A 45 -7.33 -2.58 -5.32
N HIS A 46 -6.29 -2.08 -5.99
CA HIS A 46 -6.20 -0.65 -6.29
C HIS A 46 -7.40 -0.21 -7.15
N CYS A 47 -7.87 1.04 -6.99
CA CYS A 47 -9.03 1.57 -7.73
C CYS A 47 -8.91 1.42 -9.26
N GLU A 48 -7.69 1.42 -9.81
CA GLU A 48 -7.44 1.17 -11.24
C GLU A 48 -7.49 -0.32 -11.63
N LYS A 49 -7.49 -1.24 -10.65
CA LYS A 49 -7.58 -2.68 -10.84
C LYS A 49 -8.37 -3.31 -9.70
N PRO A 50 -9.67 -3.01 -9.58
CA PRO A 50 -10.52 -3.52 -8.50
C PRO A 50 -10.69 -5.05 -8.61
N MET A 51 -10.82 -5.71 -7.47
CA MET A 51 -10.94 -7.15 -7.35
C MET A 51 -12.13 -7.53 -6.46
N SER A 52 -12.76 -8.66 -6.74
CA SER A 52 -13.76 -9.23 -5.82
C SER A 52 -13.08 -9.85 -4.59
N LEU A 53 -13.78 -9.93 -3.44
CA LEU A 53 -13.27 -10.60 -2.23
C LEU A 53 -12.77 -12.04 -2.51
N PRO A 54 -13.46 -12.89 -3.29
CA PRO A 54 -12.94 -14.21 -3.65
C PRO A 54 -11.62 -14.16 -4.43
N GLN A 55 -11.47 -13.22 -5.36
CA GLN A 55 -10.22 -13.05 -6.10
C GLN A 55 -9.09 -12.57 -5.18
N MET A 56 -9.37 -11.60 -4.30
CA MET A 56 -8.38 -11.16 -3.29
C MET A 56 -7.93 -12.32 -2.41
N LYS A 57 -8.87 -13.13 -1.90
CA LYS A 57 -8.53 -14.30 -1.07
C LYS A 57 -7.60 -15.27 -1.81
N LEU A 58 -7.91 -15.60 -3.06
CA LEU A 58 -7.07 -16.48 -3.88
C LEU A 58 -5.67 -15.88 -4.10
N THR A 59 -5.59 -14.57 -4.34
CA THR A 59 -4.30 -13.90 -4.55
C THR A 59 -3.49 -13.85 -3.26
N ILE A 60 -4.12 -13.59 -2.11
CA ILE A 60 -3.47 -13.63 -0.80
C ILE A 60 -2.91 -15.03 -0.51
N ASP A 61 -3.70 -16.09 -0.72
CA ASP A 61 -3.24 -17.45 -0.49
C ASP A 61 -2.07 -17.80 -1.42
N ARG A 62 -2.15 -17.38 -2.68
CA ARG A 62 -1.10 -17.62 -3.66
C ARG A 62 0.20 -16.84 -3.34
N ALA A 63 0.09 -15.61 -2.84
CA ALA A 63 1.22 -14.83 -2.37
C ALA A 63 1.91 -15.52 -1.18
N ARG A 64 1.14 -16.02 -0.22
CA ARG A 64 1.66 -16.76 0.95
C ARG A 64 2.41 -18.03 0.57
N GLU A 65 1.91 -18.80 -0.40
CA GLU A 65 2.63 -19.97 -0.91
C GLU A 65 4.04 -19.63 -1.44
N LEU A 66 4.25 -18.39 -1.82
CA LEU A 66 5.50 -17.89 -2.35
C LEU A 66 6.27 -17.01 -1.36
N ASP A 67 5.88 -16.95 -0.10
CA ASP A 67 6.46 -16.04 0.91
C ASP A 67 6.51 -14.58 0.41
N MET A 68 5.44 -14.13 -0.23
CA MET A 68 5.27 -12.76 -0.71
C MET A 68 4.28 -12.01 0.17
N LEU A 69 4.58 -10.75 0.47
CA LEU A 69 3.69 -9.85 1.21
C LEU A 69 2.52 -9.40 0.33
N VAL A 70 1.41 -9.09 0.98
CA VAL A 70 0.21 -8.54 0.31
C VAL A 70 -0.09 -7.15 0.84
N PHE A 71 -0.14 -6.20 -0.08
CA PHE A 71 -0.55 -4.82 0.12
C PHE A 71 -1.92 -4.63 -0.53
N ALA A 72 -2.97 -4.45 0.26
CA ALA A 72 -4.33 -4.32 -0.23
C ALA A 72 -4.82 -2.87 -0.14
N CYS A 73 -5.40 -2.35 -1.22
CA CYS A 73 -6.08 -1.06 -1.21
C CYS A 73 -7.57 -1.24 -0.88
N ALA A 74 -8.17 -0.24 -0.24
CA ALA A 74 -9.59 -0.20 0.08
C ALA A 74 -10.16 1.19 -0.17
N ASP A 75 -11.28 1.28 -0.89
CA ASP A 75 -11.92 2.55 -1.23
C ASP A 75 -12.79 3.11 -0.10
N THR A 76 -13.36 2.24 0.71
CA THR A 76 -14.25 2.63 1.82
C THR A 76 -13.87 1.95 3.14
N LEU A 77 -14.38 2.47 4.26
CA LEU A 77 -14.17 1.85 5.58
C LEU A 77 -14.77 0.44 5.66
N ASP A 78 -15.92 0.22 5.04
CA ASP A 78 -16.56 -1.10 5.04
C ASP A 78 -15.77 -2.09 4.18
N GLU A 79 -15.23 -1.64 3.07
CA GLU A 79 -14.32 -2.45 2.25
C GLU A 79 -13.02 -2.77 3.01
N ALA A 80 -12.43 -1.80 3.70
CA ALA A 80 -11.24 -2.01 4.52
C ALA A 80 -11.48 -3.08 5.61
N LYS A 81 -12.64 -3.04 6.29
CA LYS A 81 -13.03 -4.08 7.26
C LYS A 81 -13.19 -5.45 6.60
N ALA A 82 -13.84 -5.50 5.43
CA ALA A 82 -14.03 -6.76 4.71
C ALA A 82 -12.69 -7.37 4.25
N ILE A 83 -11.78 -6.53 3.75
CA ILE A 83 -10.43 -6.94 3.34
C ILE A 83 -9.60 -7.38 4.56
N ALA A 84 -9.72 -6.71 5.70
CA ALA A 84 -9.03 -7.08 6.92
C ALA A 84 -9.36 -8.52 7.39
N GLN A 85 -10.58 -9.01 7.13
CA GLN A 85 -10.97 -10.41 7.39
C GLN A 85 -10.20 -11.43 6.53
N LEU A 86 -9.54 -11.00 5.47
CA LEU A 86 -8.70 -11.85 4.62
C LEU A 86 -7.24 -11.86 5.09
N HIS A 87 -6.91 -11.06 6.10
CA HIS A 87 -5.59 -10.93 6.74
C HIS A 87 -4.45 -10.64 5.76
N PRO A 88 -4.50 -9.60 4.91
CA PRO A 88 -3.32 -9.14 4.17
C PRO A 88 -2.28 -8.58 5.15
N ASP A 89 -1.03 -8.38 4.68
CA ASP A 89 0.03 -7.82 5.53
C ASP A 89 -0.13 -6.31 5.73
N ILE A 90 -0.59 -5.60 4.70
CA ILE A 90 -0.75 -4.15 4.70
C ILE A 90 -2.12 -3.81 4.11
N ILE A 91 -2.82 -2.83 4.70
CA ILE A 91 -4.00 -2.20 4.08
C ILE A 91 -3.75 -0.71 3.93
N ASN A 92 -4.02 -0.20 2.73
CA ASN A 92 -4.08 1.22 2.40
C ASN A 92 -5.55 1.63 2.18
N PRO A 93 -6.22 2.25 3.17
CA PRO A 93 -7.56 2.80 3.00
C PRO A 93 -7.48 4.12 2.23
N GLU A 94 -7.73 4.06 0.95
CA GLU A 94 -7.50 5.13 -0.01
C GLU A 94 -8.77 5.44 -0.81
N PRO A 95 -9.60 6.41 -0.37
CA PRO A 95 -10.81 6.79 -1.11
C PRO A 95 -10.48 7.22 -2.55
N SER A 96 -11.03 6.51 -3.53
CA SER A 96 -10.73 6.74 -4.95
C SER A 96 -11.03 8.16 -5.42
N GLU A 97 -11.97 8.83 -4.79
CA GLU A 97 -12.34 10.24 -5.09
C GLU A 97 -11.24 11.26 -4.73
N ILE A 98 -10.26 10.88 -3.91
CA ILE A 98 -9.12 11.72 -3.50
C ILE A 98 -7.89 11.42 -4.37
N ILE A 99 -7.80 10.22 -4.93
CA ILE A 99 -6.67 9.77 -5.75
C ILE A 99 -6.53 10.63 -7.00
N GLY A 100 -5.34 11.20 -7.21
CA GLY A 100 -5.00 11.96 -8.42
C GLY A 100 -5.80 13.25 -8.65
N GLY A 101 -6.74 13.59 -7.76
CA GLY A 101 -7.75 14.61 -7.98
C GLY A 101 -7.45 16.01 -7.44
N GLY A 102 -6.32 16.25 -6.80
CA GLY A 102 -6.00 17.56 -6.23
C GLY A 102 -6.93 18.02 -5.10
N LYS A 103 -7.73 17.12 -4.52
CA LYS A 103 -8.66 17.41 -3.40
C LYS A 103 -7.98 17.48 -2.03
N GLY A 104 -6.66 17.35 -1.99
CA GLY A 104 -5.89 17.28 -0.74
C GLY A 104 -5.81 15.89 -0.14
N ALA A 105 -5.10 15.77 0.98
CA ALA A 105 -4.97 14.51 1.70
C ALA A 105 -6.29 14.09 2.37
N SER A 106 -6.38 12.81 2.73
CA SER A 106 -7.50 12.26 3.50
C SER A 106 -7.76 13.09 4.75
N PRO A 107 -9.03 13.39 5.08
CA PRO A 107 -9.35 14.07 6.34
C PRO A 107 -8.85 13.26 7.54
N MET A 108 -8.30 13.92 8.55
CA MET A 108 -7.73 13.25 9.74
C MET A 108 -8.75 12.34 10.44
N ALA A 109 -10.02 12.70 10.47
CA ALA A 109 -11.08 11.86 11.02
C ALA A 109 -11.18 10.52 10.27
N TYR A 110 -11.11 10.53 8.92
CA TYR A 110 -11.10 9.31 8.13
C TYR A 110 -9.85 8.46 8.37
N VAL A 111 -8.67 9.10 8.49
CA VAL A 111 -7.41 8.42 8.82
C VAL A 111 -7.55 7.65 10.13
N MET A 112 -8.02 8.31 11.20
CA MET A 112 -8.19 7.68 12.51
C MET A 112 -9.27 6.58 12.50
N ASP A 113 -10.38 6.81 11.81
CA ASP A 113 -11.46 5.83 11.71
C ASP A 113 -11.05 4.59 10.92
N SER A 114 -10.28 4.76 9.85
CA SER A 114 -9.78 3.64 9.05
C SER A 114 -8.74 2.80 9.81
N ILE A 115 -7.82 3.43 10.53
CA ILE A 115 -6.86 2.73 11.39
C ILE A 115 -7.61 1.91 12.44
N ARG A 116 -8.54 2.52 13.16
CA ARG A 116 -9.36 1.83 14.16
C ARG A 116 -10.12 0.65 13.55
N ALA A 117 -10.80 0.87 12.44
CA ALA A 117 -11.62 -0.13 11.77
C ALA A 117 -10.82 -1.37 11.35
N ILE A 118 -9.61 -1.19 10.86
CA ILE A 118 -8.72 -2.29 10.46
C ILE A 118 -8.15 -3.00 11.70
N LYS A 119 -7.65 -2.25 12.68
CA LYS A 119 -7.04 -2.81 13.90
C LYS A 119 -8.04 -3.53 14.81
N GLU A 120 -9.32 -3.16 14.79
CA GLU A 120 -10.38 -3.90 15.47
C GLU A 120 -10.62 -5.30 14.87
N VAL A 121 -10.37 -5.47 13.57
CA VAL A 121 -10.48 -6.79 12.91
C VAL A 121 -9.22 -7.61 13.11
N ASP A 122 -8.05 -7.04 12.81
CA ASP A 122 -6.76 -7.70 12.96
C ASP A 122 -5.68 -6.66 13.31
N PRO A 123 -5.21 -6.63 14.58
CA PRO A 123 -4.19 -5.67 15.01
C PRO A 123 -2.80 -5.90 14.38
N SER A 124 -2.57 -7.04 13.75
CA SER A 124 -1.29 -7.36 13.09
C SER A 124 -1.15 -6.73 11.70
N ILE A 125 -2.27 -6.34 11.06
CA ILE A 125 -2.25 -5.70 9.74
C ILE A 125 -1.64 -4.31 9.87
N MET A 126 -0.59 -4.05 9.10
CA MET A 126 -0.02 -2.69 9.00
C MET A 126 -0.97 -1.76 8.25
N VAL A 127 -1.22 -0.58 8.77
CA VAL A 127 -2.05 0.42 8.09
C VAL A 127 -1.16 1.50 7.49
N GLU A 128 -1.26 1.67 6.18
CA GLU A 128 -0.62 2.75 5.45
C GLU A 128 -1.66 3.79 5.04
N GLN A 129 -1.24 5.03 4.88
CA GLN A 129 -2.08 6.13 4.37
C GLN A 129 -1.36 6.79 3.19
N ALA A 130 -2.04 6.90 2.04
CA ALA A 130 -1.40 7.42 0.83
C ALA A 130 -2.22 8.50 0.08
N ALA A 131 -3.54 8.53 0.23
CA ALA A 131 -4.41 9.37 -0.58
C ALA A 131 -4.13 10.87 -0.41
N GLY A 132 -3.72 11.51 -1.51
CA GLY A 132 -3.59 12.96 -1.62
C GLY A 132 -2.46 13.61 -0.82
N ILE A 133 -1.49 12.85 -0.32
CA ILE A 133 -0.30 13.38 0.37
C ILE A 133 0.58 14.14 -0.62
N THR A 134 0.96 15.38 -0.25
CA THR A 134 1.76 16.29 -1.09
C THR A 134 2.91 16.98 -0.35
N ASN A 135 3.13 16.70 0.94
CA ASN A 135 4.22 17.26 1.73
C ASN A 135 4.55 16.42 2.96
N GLY A 136 5.70 16.67 3.57
CA GLY A 136 6.17 15.93 4.74
C GLY A 136 5.36 16.18 6.01
N GLN A 137 4.70 17.34 6.17
CA GLN A 137 3.88 17.58 7.36
C GLN A 137 2.67 16.64 7.41
N GLN A 138 2.03 16.37 6.27
CA GLN A 138 0.93 15.39 6.19
C GLN A 138 1.42 13.97 6.53
N VAL A 139 2.62 13.58 6.09
CA VAL A 139 3.24 12.30 6.48
C VAL A 139 3.43 12.22 7.99
N TYR A 140 3.99 13.27 8.59
CA TYR A 140 4.18 13.37 10.05
C TYR A 140 2.84 13.22 10.80
N ASP A 141 1.83 14.00 10.39
CA ASP A 141 0.52 14.03 11.05
C ASP A 141 -0.18 12.66 10.99
N PHE A 142 -0.08 11.95 9.85
CA PHE A 142 -0.68 10.63 9.68
C PHE A 142 0.01 9.56 10.54
N ILE A 143 1.33 9.59 10.64
CA ILE A 143 2.06 8.67 11.51
C ILE A 143 1.76 8.97 12.98
N MET A 144 1.70 10.24 13.39
CA MET A 144 1.30 10.65 14.74
C MET A 144 -0.15 10.25 15.07
N ALA A 145 -1.02 10.12 14.06
CA ALA A 145 -2.39 9.61 14.24
C ALA A 145 -2.47 8.08 14.37
N GLY A 146 -1.34 7.36 14.24
CA GLY A 146 -1.24 5.92 14.42
C GLY A 146 -1.09 5.12 13.11
N SER A 147 -0.94 5.78 11.96
CA SER A 147 -0.54 5.07 10.73
C SER A 147 0.89 4.54 10.86
N GLU A 148 1.12 3.32 10.41
CA GLU A 148 2.43 2.67 10.49
C GLU A 148 3.29 2.94 9.25
N ALA A 149 2.67 3.47 8.20
CA ALA A 149 3.33 3.94 6.98
C ALA A 149 2.54 5.07 6.33
N ALA A 150 3.22 5.88 5.54
CA ALA A 150 2.60 6.88 4.70
C ALA A 150 3.34 6.94 3.35
N GLY A 151 2.60 7.12 2.26
CA GLY A 151 3.13 7.12 0.91
C GLY A 151 2.48 8.15 0.01
N ALA A 152 3.11 8.41 -1.12
CA ALA A 152 2.56 9.26 -2.17
C ALA A 152 3.11 8.84 -3.53
N ALA A 153 2.27 8.92 -4.56
CA ALA A 153 2.70 8.80 -5.95
C ALA A 153 2.68 10.17 -6.63
N SER A 154 1.51 10.73 -6.88
CA SER A 154 1.35 12.02 -7.57
C SER A 154 1.96 13.19 -6.81
N GLY A 155 1.92 13.18 -5.47
CA GLY A 155 2.53 14.22 -4.64
C GLY A 155 4.05 14.29 -4.79
N ILE A 156 4.70 13.16 -5.05
CA ILE A 156 6.14 13.09 -5.34
C ILE A 156 6.40 13.43 -6.81
N MET A 157 5.73 12.73 -7.74
CA MET A 157 6.03 12.83 -9.17
C MET A 157 5.73 14.19 -9.78
N ASN A 158 4.75 14.93 -9.23
CA ASN A 158 4.36 16.26 -9.68
C ASN A 158 5.05 17.39 -8.86
N ALA A 159 5.88 17.07 -7.88
CA ALA A 159 6.65 18.07 -7.16
C ALA A 159 7.66 18.77 -8.09
N ALA A 160 7.97 20.04 -7.80
CA ALA A 160 8.99 20.78 -8.54
C ALA A 160 10.37 20.11 -8.50
N ASP A 161 10.68 19.47 -7.36
CA ASP A 161 11.84 18.59 -7.16
C ASP A 161 11.36 17.32 -6.46
N PRO A 162 11.15 16.22 -7.21
CA PRO A 162 10.69 14.96 -6.62
C PRO A 162 11.67 14.35 -5.61
N ILE A 163 12.97 14.57 -5.77
CA ILE A 163 13.99 14.04 -4.84
C ILE A 163 13.92 14.80 -3.51
N ALA A 164 13.87 16.12 -3.55
CA ALA A 164 13.68 16.92 -2.34
C ALA A 164 12.37 16.59 -1.61
N MET A 165 11.29 16.29 -2.34
CA MET A 165 10.02 15.84 -1.75
C MET A 165 10.17 14.48 -1.05
N ILE A 166 10.87 13.52 -1.65
CA ILE A 166 11.15 12.24 -0.99
C ILE A 166 11.96 12.44 0.29
N ASP A 167 13.01 13.27 0.23
CA ASP A 167 13.85 13.57 1.41
C ASP A 167 13.03 14.24 2.52
N GLU A 168 12.14 15.17 2.19
CA GLU A 168 11.21 15.81 3.13
C GLU A 168 10.29 14.78 3.79
N MET A 169 9.69 13.86 3.02
CA MET A 169 8.79 12.82 3.53
C MET A 169 9.54 11.82 4.42
N ILE A 170 10.76 11.42 4.04
CA ILE A 170 11.61 10.54 4.87
C ILE A 170 11.98 11.23 6.19
N ALA A 171 12.35 12.50 6.14
CA ALA A 171 12.67 13.27 7.33
C ALA A 171 11.46 13.42 8.27
N ALA A 172 10.27 13.63 7.71
CA ALA A 172 9.02 13.70 8.46
C ALA A 172 8.67 12.37 9.14
N THR A 173 8.82 11.25 8.41
CA THR A 173 8.65 9.89 8.95
C THR A 173 9.60 9.64 10.12
N ARG A 174 10.88 10.00 9.96
CA ARG A 174 11.88 9.85 11.03
C ARG A 174 11.50 10.68 12.25
N ARG A 175 11.14 11.94 12.07
CA ARG A 175 10.71 12.83 13.16
C ARG A 175 9.51 12.24 13.92
N ALA A 176 8.47 11.81 13.23
CA ALA A 176 7.31 11.18 13.84
C ALA A 176 7.69 9.91 14.62
N ALA A 177 8.54 9.05 14.06
CA ALA A 177 9.02 7.85 14.74
C ALA A 177 9.88 8.15 15.98
N ASP A 178 10.58 9.29 16.02
CA ASP A 178 11.35 9.72 17.20
C ASP A 178 10.44 10.35 18.27
N ASP A 179 9.40 11.07 17.87
CA ASP A 179 8.43 11.70 18.77
C ASP A 179 7.45 10.68 19.42
N LEU A 180 7.30 9.48 18.84
CA LEU A 180 6.48 8.37 19.37
C LEU A 180 7.21 7.45 20.37
N LYS A 181 8.51 7.67 20.63
CA LYS A 181 9.32 6.90 21.60
C LYS A 181 9.17 7.42 23.01
#